data_7faf6a72c0395a79be8525dadfa0aa8d
#
_entry.id   7faf6a72c0395a79be8525dadfa0aa8d
#
_cell.length_a   1.000
_cell.length_b   1.000
_cell.length_c   1.000
_cell.angle_alpha   90.00
_cell.angle_beta   90.00
_cell.angle_gamma   90.00
#
_symmetry.space_group_name_H-M   'P 1'
#
loop_
_entity.id
_entity.type
_entity.pdbx_description
1 polymer ?
#
loop_
_entity_poly.entity_id
_entity_poly.type
_entity_poly.pdbx_seq_one_letter_code
_entity_poly.pdbx_strand_id
1 'polypeptide(L)'
;PTAFNQGGYVAGVSLSGSNTARPVMWRNNETTARALPAGLLGLNSTNCVPSDVDNFVVGGNMPGIVGNCPDNSGHPRPVYWSAAVLGGYMATALNLPLNAVFCRAKTVVNTRIMGYCDFGAQGGRTVVWLNSSSSPQVLSISSPPARNSGVDLNILGEVIGHYQLADGRSMPYYWNSQTGVIRDIPPLPGGMNARVVDIGDNGTVAGHSELADGSSHAITWTPSGGTVDQGTLAGGENSAASALSQDGCYMTGRSEVAQLASHAFVQNLCTP
;
A
#
# COMPACT_ATOMS: atom_id res chain seq x y z
N PRO A 1 -13.47 -10.28 5.70
CA PRO A 1 -13.10 -9.15 4.85
C PRO A 1 -11.59 -9.02 4.78
N THR A 2 -11.06 -8.52 3.66
CA THR A 2 -9.63 -8.23 3.48
C THR A 2 -9.38 -6.75 3.24
N ALA A 3 -10.35 -6.02 2.69
CA ALA A 3 -10.25 -4.59 2.40
C ALA A 3 -11.63 -3.92 2.45
N PHE A 4 -11.63 -2.61 2.64
CA PHE A 4 -12.83 -1.76 2.57
C PHE A 4 -12.45 -0.36 2.10
N ASN A 5 -13.43 0.40 1.59
CA ASN A 5 -13.25 1.78 1.18
C ASN A 5 -14.18 2.74 1.91
N GLN A 6 -13.99 4.05 1.70
CA GLN A 6 -14.82 5.11 2.28
C GLN A 6 -16.27 5.09 1.76
N GLY A 7 -16.51 4.51 0.57
CA GLY A 7 -17.84 4.35 -0.02
C GLY A 7 -18.66 3.20 0.58
N GLY A 8 -18.15 2.51 1.59
CA GLY A 8 -18.84 1.41 2.27
C GLY A 8 -18.83 0.09 1.47
N TYR A 9 -17.87 -0.07 0.58
CA TYR A 9 -17.64 -1.34 -0.11
C TYR A 9 -16.60 -2.15 0.65
N VAL A 10 -16.87 -3.45 0.80
CA VAL A 10 -16.01 -4.40 1.51
C VAL A 10 -15.69 -5.55 0.58
N ALA A 11 -14.41 -5.82 0.36
CA ALA A 11 -13.97 -7.02 -0.36
C ALA A 11 -13.43 -8.07 0.61
N GLY A 12 -13.51 -9.33 0.20
CA GLY A 12 -13.03 -10.43 1.02
C GLY A 12 -13.24 -11.77 0.35
N VAL A 13 -13.17 -12.82 1.14
CA VAL A 13 -13.39 -14.19 0.68
C VAL A 13 -14.58 -14.82 1.40
N SER A 14 -15.37 -15.59 0.66
CA SER A 14 -16.39 -16.49 1.17
C SER A 14 -15.88 -17.93 1.03
N LEU A 15 -16.01 -18.72 2.08
CA LEU A 15 -15.65 -20.14 2.06
C LEU A 15 -16.87 -20.99 1.73
N SER A 16 -16.73 -21.91 0.77
CA SER A 16 -17.73 -22.92 0.51
C SER A 16 -17.64 -24.06 1.54
N GLY A 17 -18.64 -24.91 1.59
CA GLY A 17 -18.62 -26.11 2.46
C GLY A 17 -17.46 -27.09 2.17
N SER A 18 -16.83 -26.99 0.99
CA SER A 18 -15.60 -27.68 0.59
C SER A 18 -14.31 -26.93 0.94
N ASN A 19 -14.40 -25.89 1.75
CA ASN A 19 -13.29 -25.01 2.17
C ASN A 19 -12.61 -24.25 1.00
N THR A 20 -13.32 -24.09 -0.11
CA THR A 20 -12.83 -23.34 -1.28
C THR A 20 -13.12 -21.86 -1.09
N ALA A 21 -12.06 -21.05 -1.11
CA ALA A 21 -12.19 -19.58 -1.00
C ALA A 21 -12.65 -18.98 -2.34
N ARG A 22 -13.66 -18.13 -2.30
CA ARG A 22 -14.16 -17.37 -3.46
C ARG A 22 -14.10 -15.88 -3.14
N PRO A 23 -13.52 -15.06 -4.02
CA PRO A 23 -13.48 -13.63 -3.81
C PRO A 23 -14.88 -13.04 -3.95
N VAL A 24 -15.25 -12.19 -3.03
CA VAL A 24 -16.58 -11.56 -2.95
C VAL A 24 -16.46 -10.09 -2.54
N MET A 25 -17.51 -9.34 -2.85
CA MET A 25 -17.68 -7.95 -2.43
C MET A 25 -19.05 -7.76 -1.82
N TRP A 26 -19.13 -6.96 -0.77
CA TRP A 26 -20.36 -6.45 -0.16
C TRP A 26 -20.41 -4.94 -0.34
N ARG A 27 -21.58 -4.41 -0.56
CA ARG A 27 -21.86 -2.99 -0.45
C ARG A 27 -22.46 -2.70 0.92
N ASN A 28 -22.18 -1.52 1.46
CA ASN A 28 -22.83 -1.06 2.69
C ASN A 28 -24.36 -1.23 2.59
N ASN A 29 -24.97 -1.79 3.63
CA ASN A 29 -26.39 -2.14 3.72
C ASN A 29 -26.88 -3.31 2.83
N GLU A 30 -26.01 -4.02 2.11
CA GLU A 30 -26.36 -5.27 1.43
C GLU A 30 -26.02 -6.47 2.33
N THR A 31 -26.97 -7.40 2.43
CA THR A 31 -26.75 -8.66 3.18
C THR A 31 -26.18 -9.76 2.28
N THR A 32 -26.25 -9.58 0.96
CA THR A 32 -25.83 -10.58 -0.02
C THR A 32 -24.48 -10.18 -0.64
N ALA A 33 -23.51 -11.08 -0.53
CA ALA A 33 -22.24 -10.93 -1.19
C ALA A 33 -22.35 -11.09 -2.71
N ARG A 34 -21.66 -10.25 -3.44
CA ARG A 34 -21.50 -10.36 -4.91
C ARG A 34 -20.21 -11.09 -5.23
N ALA A 35 -20.26 -12.11 -6.04
CA ALA A 35 -19.07 -12.83 -6.49
C ALA A 35 -18.18 -11.94 -7.37
N LEU A 36 -16.88 -11.98 -7.15
CA LEU A 36 -15.89 -11.43 -8.05
C LEU A 36 -15.45 -12.54 -9.02
N PRO A 37 -15.68 -12.39 -10.33
CA PRO A 37 -15.31 -13.42 -11.29
C PRO A 37 -13.79 -13.59 -11.35
N ALA A 38 -13.30 -14.81 -11.51
CA ALA A 38 -11.88 -15.08 -11.64
C ALA A 38 -11.54 -15.93 -12.87
N GLY A 39 -12.54 -16.38 -13.62
CA GLY A 39 -12.45 -17.50 -14.56
C GLY A 39 -12.06 -17.19 -16.01
N LEU A 40 -11.63 -15.96 -16.39
CA LEU A 40 -11.51 -15.63 -17.81
C LEU A 40 -10.10 -15.78 -18.42
N LEU A 41 -9.08 -16.16 -17.67
CA LEU A 41 -7.70 -16.03 -18.15
C LEU A 41 -6.78 -17.24 -17.81
N GLY A 42 -7.32 -18.45 -17.70
CA GLY A 42 -6.51 -19.59 -17.31
C GLY A 42 -6.00 -19.55 -15.86
N LEU A 43 -6.57 -18.62 -15.06
CA LEU A 43 -6.33 -18.55 -13.63
C LEU A 43 -7.29 -19.49 -12.91
N ASN A 44 -6.80 -20.12 -11.85
CA ASN A 44 -7.67 -20.90 -11.00
C ASN A 44 -8.67 -19.93 -10.31
N SER A 45 -9.95 -20.06 -10.64
CA SER A 45 -11.01 -19.21 -10.10
C SER A 45 -11.27 -19.39 -8.61
N THR A 46 -10.65 -20.39 -8.03
CA THR A 46 -10.70 -20.68 -6.59
C THR A 46 -9.46 -20.11 -5.90
N ASN A 47 -9.62 -19.72 -4.64
CA ASN A 47 -8.54 -19.17 -3.83
C ASN A 47 -7.98 -17.81 -4.27
N CYS A 48 -8.74 -17.05 -5.05
CA CYS A 48 -8.44 -15.61 -5.24
C CYS A 48 -8.70 -14.85 -3.95
N VAL A 49 -7.82 -13.92 -3.63
CA VAL A 49 -7.92 -13.06 -2.43
C VAL A 49 -7.86 -11.61 -2.85
N PRO A 50 -8.95 -10.83 -2.64
CA PRO A 50 -8.88 -9.38 -2.78
C PRO A 50 -7.89 -8.79 -1.78
N SER A 51 -7.15 -7.77 -2.18
CA SER A 51 -6.18 -7.09 -1.32
C SER A 51 -6.58 -5.65 -1.01
N ASP A 52 -7.26 -4.96 -1.95
CA ASP A 52 -7.69 -3.58 -1.73
C ASP A 52 -8.88 -3.19 -2.60
N VAL A 53 -9.60 -2.13 -2.16
CA VAL A 53 -10.78 -1.55 -2.83
C VAL A 53 -10.56 -0.06 -3.05
N ASP A 54 -10.61 0.39 -4.30
CA ASP A 54 -10.42 1.78 -4.68
C ASP A 54 -11.47 2.70 -4.01
N ASN A 55 -11.04 3.86 -3.53
CA ASN A 55 -11.94 4.91 -3.07
C ASN A 55 -12.61 5.65 -4.22
N PHE A 56 -12.05 5.58 -5.43
CA PHE A 56 -12.61 6.19 -6.62
C PHE A 56 -13.55 5.25 -7.35
N VAL A 57 -14.75 5.78 -7.67
CA VAL A 57 -15.74 5.07 -8.49
C VAL A 57 -15.67 5.60 -9.91
N VAL A 58 -15.10 4.82 -10.82
CA VAL A 58 -15.01 5.18 -12.24
C VAL A 58 -16.23 4.64 -12.98
N GLY A 59 -17.01 5.52 -13.58
CA GLY A 59 -17.99 5.17 -14.64
C GLY A 59 -19.20 4.32 -14.22
N GLY A 60 -19.61 4.34 -12.96
CA GLY A 60 -20.86 3.71 -12.54
C GLY A 60 -20.80 2.94 -11.23
N ASN A 61 -21.06 3.56 -10.16
CA ASN A 61 -21.49 3.03 -8.84
C ASN A 61 -20.73 1.83 -8.22
N MET A 62 -19.62 1.36 -8.79
CA MET A 62 -18.82 0.26 -8.23
C MET A 62 -17.32 0.58 -8.31
N PRO A 63 -16.58 0.46 -7.19
CA PRO A 63 -15.15 0.72 -7.14
C PRO A 63 -14.34 -0.35 -7.86
N GLY A 64 -13.13 -0.02 -8.29
CA GLY A 64 -12.12 -1.00 -8.67
C GLY A 64 -11.66 -1.81 -7.47
N ILE A 65 -11.34 -3.08 -7.68
CA ILE A 65 -10.84 -3.98 -6.64
C ILE A 65 -9.58 -4.63 -7.19
N VAL A 66 -8.52 -4.70 -6.40
CA VAL A 66 -7.33 -5.49 -6.73
C VAL A 66 -7.20 -6.69 -5.83
N GLY A 67 -6.49 -7.69 -6.32
CA GLY A 67 -6.19 -8.88 -5.55
C GLY A 67 -5.32 -9.85 -6.33
N ASN A 68 -5.25 -11.07 -5.84
CA ASN A 68 -4.35 -12.07 -6.36
C ASN A 68 -5.07 -13.41 -6.51
N CYS A 69 -4.93 -14.03 -7.67
CA CYS A 69 -5.43 -15.36 -7.96
C CYS A 69 -4.25 -16.31 -8.21
N PRO A 70 -4.31 -17.56 -7.75
CA PRO A 70 -3.28 -18.54 -8.11
C PRO A 70 -3.35 -18.88 -9.59
N ASP A 71 -2.21 -18.98 -10.25
CA ASP A 71 -2.09 -19.58 -11.58
C ASP A 71 -2.09 -21.13 -11.47
N ASN A 72 -1.94 -21.80 -12.60
CA ASN A 72 -1.91 -23.29 -12.64
C ASN A 72 -0.73 -23.90 -11.88
N SER A 73 0.32 -23.12 -11.60
CA SER A 73 1.49 -23.53 -10.81
C SER A 73 1.35 -23.15 -9.32
N GLY A 74 0.24 -22.51 -8.95
CA GLY A 74 0.01 -21.99 -7.60
C GLY A 74 0.67 -20.65 -7.31
N HIS A 75 1.34 -20.02 -8.27
CA HIS A 75 1.91 -18.70 -8.09
C HIS A 75 0.84 -17.61 -8.12
N PRO A 76 0.95 -16.58 -7.29
CA PRO A 76 0.00 -15.47 -7.29
C PRO A 76 0.13 -14.64 -8.56
N ARG A 77 -1.00 -14.39 -9.21
CA ARG A 77 -1.16 -13.49 -10.36
C ARG A 77 -2.02 -12.31 -9.93
N PRO A 78 -1.54 -11.07 -10.12
CA PRO A 78 -2.31 -9.90 -9.78
C PRO A 78 -3.51 -9.73 -10.73
N VAL A 79 -4.66 -9.40 -10.16
CA VAL A 79 -5.94 -9.25 -10.87
C VAL A 79 -6.59 -7.93 -10.45
N TYR A 80 -7.18 -7.24 -11.41
CA TYR A 80 -8.04 -6.08 -11.21
C TYR A 80 -9.47 -6.42 -11.58
N TRP A 81 -10.41 -6.20 -10.69
CA TRP A 81 -11.84 -6.29 -10.95
C TRP A 81 -12.43 -4.90 -11.16
N SER A 82 -12.99 -4.65 -12.32
CA SER A 82 -13.68 -3.42 -12.67
C SER A 82 -15.17 -3.67 -12.88
N ALA A 83 -15.98 -2.61 -12.77
CA ALA A 83 -17.40 -2.68 -13.10
C ALA A 83 -17.60 -3.11 -14.55
N ALA A 84 -18.51 -4.08 -14.78
CA ALA A 84 -18.89 -4.54 -16.10
C ALA A 84 -20.09 -3.73 -16.63
N VAL A 85 -20.15 -3.51 -17.95
CA VAL A 85 -21.21 -2.73 -18.61
C VAL A 85 -22.61 -3.28 -18.35
N LEU A 86 -22.73 -4.60 -18.25
CA LEU A 86 -23.99 -5.30 -17.99
C LEU A 86 -24.29 -5.52 -16.49
N GLY A 87 -23.55 -4.84 -15.62
CA GLY A 87 -23.61 -5.03 -14.16
C GLY A 87 -22.67 -6.13 -13.67
N GLY A 88 -22.31 -6.09 -12.37
CA GLY A 88 -21.33 -6.96 -11.76
C GLY A 88 -19.89 -6.52 -12.04
N TYR A 89 -18.96 -7.46 -11.91
CA TYR A 89 -17.52 -7.23 -12.09
C TYR A 89 -16.95 -8.05 -13.24
N MET A 90 -15.93 -7.50 -13.88
CA MET A 90 -15.09 -8.17 -14.87
C MET A 90 -13.66 -8.22 -14.34
N ALA A 91 -13.00 -9.39 -14.44
CA ALA A 91 -11.63 -9.57 -14.04
C ALA A 91 -10.67 -9.29 -15.21
N THR A 92 -9.58 -8.59 -14.93
CA THR A 92 -8.44 -8.39 -15.83
C THR A 92 -7.16 -8.81 -15.11
N ALA A 93 -6.40 -9.77 -15.68
CA ALA A 93 -5.08 -10.08 -15.16
C ALA A 93 -4.12 -8.94 -15.51
N LEU A 94 -3.36 -8.48 -14.53
CA LEU A 94 -2.35 -7.44 -14.76
C LEU A 94 -1.13 -8.01 -15.48
N ASN A 95 -0.54 -7.21 -16.35
CA ASN A 95 0.68 -7.57 -17.05
C ASN A 95 1.83 -7.76 -16.06
N LEU A 96 2.65 -8.79 -16.28
CA LEU A 96 3.85 -8.99 -15.48
C LEU A 96 5.05 -8.31 -16.14
N PRO A 97 6.01 -7.79 -15.35
CA PRO A 97 7.29 -7.36 -15.90
C PRO A 97 8.07 -8.56 -16.46
N LEU A 98 8.92 -8.30 -17.43
CA LEU A 98 9.79 -9.33 -18.00
C LEU A 98 10.65 -9.98 -16.90
N ASN A 99 10.78 -11.29 -16.94
CA ASN A 99 11.54 -12.12 -15.99
C ASN A 99 10.99 -12.13 -14.53
N ALA A 100 9.82 -11.60 -14.27
CA ALA A 100 9.18 -11.82 -12.99
C ALA A 100 8.70 -13.28 -12.86
N VAL A 101 9.02 -13.90 -11.72
CA VAL A 101 8.55 -15.26 -11.39
C VAL A 101 7.06 -15.19 -11.03
N PHE A 102 6.69 -14.23 -10.18
CA PHE A 102 5.31 -13.92 -9.84
C PHE A 102 5.18 -12.45 -9.41
N CYS A 103 3.94 -11.97 -9.40
CA CYS A 103 3.61 -10.66 -8.83
C CYS A 103 2.37 -10.75 -7.94
N ARG A 104 2.25 -9.77 -7.03
CA ARG A 104 1.07 -9.53 -6.19
C ARG A 104 0.65 -8.08 -6.29
N ALA A 105 -0.65 -7.83 -6.50
CA ALA A 105 -1.23 -6.52 -6.28
C ALA A 105 -1.48 -6.34 -4.79
N LYS A 106 -1.21 -5.13 -4.27
CA LYS A 106 -1.34 -4.78 -2.86
C LYS A 106 -2.42 -3.73 -2.64
N THR A 107 -2.33 -2.59 -3.31
CA THR A 107 -3.24 -1.46 -3.14
C THR A 107 -3.65 -0.87 -4.48
N VAL A 108 -4.79 -0.17 -4.50
CA VAL A 108 -5.32 0.55 -5.66
C VAL A 108 -5.82 1.92 -5.25
N VAL A 109 -5.38 2.96 -5.97
CA VAL A 109 -5.83 4.34 -5.77
C VAL A 109 -6.04 4.99 -7.13
N ASN A 110 -7.27 5.41 -7.42
CA ASN A 110 -7.66 6.04 -8.68
C ASN A 110 -7.14 5.26 -9.91
N THR A 111 -7.46 3.96 -9.97
CA THR A 111 -7.03 3.00 -11.01
C THR A 111 -5.53 2.67 -11.06
N ARG A 112 -4.68 3.41 -10.35
CA ARG A 112 -3.27 3.06 -10.19
C ARG A 112 -3.14 1.93 -9.19
N ILE A 113 -2.31 0.97 -9.51
CA ILE A 113 -2.15 -0.24 -8.70
C ILE A 113 -0.70 -0.36 -8.31
N MET A 114 -0.43 -0.49 -7.02
CA MET A 114 0.91 -0.83 -6.53
C MET A 114 0.94 -2.29 -6.10
N GLY A 115 2.07 -2.91 -6.31
CA GLY A 115 2.31 -4.27 -5.91
C GLY A 115 3.79 -4.61 -5.77
N TYR A 116 4.04 -5.90 -5.75
CA TYR A 116 5.36 -6.48 -5.57
C TYR A 116 5.54 -7.60 -6.58
N CYS A 117 6.70 -7.63 -7.24
CA CYS A 117 7.08 -8.75 -8.09
C CYS A 117 8.40 -9.38 -7.61
N ASP A 118 8.45 -10.70 -7.66
CA ASP A 118 9.65 -11.47 -7.38
C ASP A 118 10.38 -11.79 -8.69
N PHE A 119 11.68 -11.56 -8.71
CA PHE A 119 12.56 -11.81 -9.85
C PHE A 119 13.58 -12.93 -9.54
N GLY A 120 13.23 -13.83 -8.64
CA GLY A 120 14.08 -14.95 -8.22
C GLY A 120 15.36 -14.46 -7.54
N ALA A 121 16.52 -14.85 -8.06
CA ALA A 121 17.82 -14.46 -7.50
C ALA A 121 18.05 -12.94 -7.47
N GLN A 122 17.37 -12.18 -8.30
CA GLN A 122 17.45 -10.72 -8.32
C GLN A 122 16.61 -10.06 -7.21
N GLY A 123 15.84 -10.84 -6.45
CA GLY A 123 15.01 -10.39 -5.35
C GLY A 123 13.70 -9.75 -5.76
N GLY A 124 12.97 -9.29 -4.78
CA GLY A 124 11.66 -8.71 -4.98
C GLY A 124 11.69 -7.19 -5.10
N ARG A 125 10.79 -6.64 -5.91
CA ARG A 125 10.71 -5.21 -6.22
C ARG A 125 9.29 -4.70 -6.22
N THR A 126 9.14 -3.46 -5.80
CA THR A 126 7.91 -2.68 -5.94
C THR A 126 7.62 -2.43 -7.42
N VAL A 127 6.37 -2.57 -7.79
CA VAL A 127 5.89 -2.28 -9.15
C VAL A 127 4.62 -1.43 -9.08
N VAL A 128 4.42 -0.59 -10.11
CA VAL A 128 3.22 0.21 -10.29
C VAL A 128 2.65 -0.02 -11.67
N TRP A 129 1.38 -0.36 -11.76
CA TRP A 129 0.57 -0.32 -12.97
C TRP A 129 -0.23 0.99 -12.97
N LEU A 130 -0.10 1.80 -14.01
CA LEU A 130 -0.85 3.06 -14.14
C LEU A 130 -2.35 2.84 -14.34
N ASN A 131 -2.69 1.67 -14.87
CA ASN A 131 -4.05 1.14 -15.00
C ASN A 131 -3.98 -0.37 -15.26
N SER A 132 -5.12 -1.04 -15.30
CA SER A 132 -5.20 -2.50 -15.46
C SER A 132 -4.66 -3.04 -16.79
N SER A 133 -4.45 -2.19 -17.80
CA SER A 133 -3.94 -2.58 -19.13
C SER A 133 -2.49 -2.18 -19.36
N SER A 134 -1.91 -1.35 -18.48
CA SER A 134 -0.55 -0.85 -18.63
C SER A 134 0.50 -1.94 -18.37
N SER A 135 1.68 -1.79 -18.99
CA SER A 135 2.87 -2.51 -18.53
C SER A 135 3.31 -1.95 -17.19
N PRO A 136 3.75 -2.80 -16.25
CA PRO A 136 4.19 -2.32 -14.95
C PRO A 136 5.50 -1.56 -15.04
N GLN A 137 5.59 -0.50 -14.26
CA GLN A 137 6.84 0.18 -13.95
C GLN A 137 7.48 -0.51 -12.76
N VAL A 138 8.75 -0.87 -12.87
CA VAL A 138 9.51 -1.57 -11.82
C VAL A 138 10.45 -0.58 -11.15
N LEU A 139 10.34 -0.44 -9.84
CA LEU A 139 11.29 0.36 -9.07
C LEU A 139 12.67 -0.30 -9.09
N SER A 140 13.66 0.41 -9.60
CA SER A 140 15.05 0.00 -9.62
C SER A 140 15.89 0.94 -8.75
N ILE A 141 16.39 0.42 -7.65
CA ILE A 141 17.34 1.12 -6.76
C ILE A 141 18.73 0.58 -7.10
N SER A 142 19.68 1.47 -7.33
CA SER A 142 21.00 1.13 -7.91
C SER A 142 21.97 0.46 -6.93
N SER A 143 21.63 0.26 -5.67
CA SER A 143 22.50 -0.40 -4.69
C SER A 143 22.18 -1.89 -4.58
N PRO A 144 23.17 -2.80 -4.60
CA PRO A 144 22.93 -4.24 -4.57
C PRO A 144 22.58 -4.75 -3.17
N PRO A 145 21.76 -5.81 -3.10
CA PRO A 145 20.74 -6.25 -4.03
C PRO A 145 19.43 -5.51 -3.77
N ALA A 146 18.94 -4.88 -4.76
CA ALA A 146 17.81 -3.96 -4.75
C ALA A 146 16.46 -4.58 -4.35
N ARG A 147 16.41 -5.33 -3.26
CA ARG A 147 15.16 -5.77 -2.66
C ARG A 147 14.45 -4.58 -2.06
N ASN A 148 13.27 -4.29 -2.56
CA ASN A 148 12.43 -3.22 -2.05
C ASN A 148 10.97 -3.65 -1.98
N SER A 149 10.21 -3.02 -1.10
CA SER A 149 8.79 -3.28 -0.92
C SER A 149 8.04 -1.98 -0.70
N GLY A 150 7.02 -1.74 -1.52
CA GLY A 150 6.09 -0.63 -1.35
C GLY A 150 5.23 -0.80 -0.10
N VAL A 151 5.02 0.30 0.60
CA VAL A 151 4.13 0.40 1.75
C VAL A 151 2.79 0.95 1.30
N ASP A 152 2.79 2.11 0.63
CA ASP A 152 1.59 2.78 0.21
C ASP A 152 1.78 3.59 -1.08
N LEU A 153 0.65 4.06 -1.69
CA LEU A 153 0.55 4.76 -2.96
C LEU A 153 -0.56 5.82 -2.87
N ASN A 154 -0.29 7.04 -3.33
CA ASN A 154 -1.30 8.10 -3.44
C ASN A 154 -1.86 8.28 -4.87
N ILE A 155 -2.86 9.16 -5.04
CA ILE A 155 -3.50 9.44 -6.35
C ILE A 155 -2.55 10.00 -7.40
N LEU A 156 -1.44 10.58 -7.01
CA LEU A 156 -0.43 11.12 -7.92
C LEU A 156 0.53 10.05 -8.45
N GLY A 157 0.42 8.80 -7.95
CA GLY A 157 1.34 7.73 -8.30
C GLY A 157 2.68 7.83 -7.56
N GLU A 158 2.68 8.52 -6.45
CA GLU A 158 3.82 8.59 -5.53
C GLU A 158 3.74 7.41 -4.57
N VAL A 159 4.83 6.71 -4.44
CA VAL A 159 4.94 5.46 -3.66
C VAL A 159 5.96 5.66 -2.54
N ILE A 160 5.62 5.19 -1.37
CA ILE A 160 6.56 5.04 -0.27
C ILE A 160 6.83 3.56 0.00
N GLY A 161 7.98 3.27 0.54
CA GLY A 161 8.36 1.91 0.88
C GLY A 161 9.72 1.83 1.55
N HIS A 162 10.26 0.63 1.57
CA HIS A 162 11.57 0.37 2.17
C HIS A 162 12.42 -0.48 1.23
N TYR A 163 13.72 -0.23 1.22
CA TYR A 163 14.72 -1.11 0.62
C TYR A 163 15.78 -1.50 1.64
N GLN A 164 16.44 -2.63 1.39
CA GLN A 164 17.46 -3.13 2.29
C GLN A 164 18.83 -2.62 1.87
N LEU A 165 19.57 -2.05 2.82
CA LEU A 165 20.97 -1.66 2.66
C LEU A 165 21.88 -2.89 2.75
N ALA A 166 23.13 -2.75 2.29
CA ALA A 166 24.13 -3.82 2.33
C ALA A 166 24.50 -4.27 3.76
N ASP A 167 24.35 -3.39 4.74
CA ASP A 167 24.56 -3.68 6.17
C ASP A 167 23.35 -4.34 6.86
N GLY A 168 22.27 -4.62 6.10
CA GLY A 168 21.05 -5.23 6.60
C GLY A 168 19.99 -4.26 7.14
N ARG A 169 20.32 -2.98 7.28
CA ARG A 169 19.35 -1.95 7.70
C ARG A 169 18.32 -1.71 6.60
N SER A 170 17.16 -1.21 6.99
CA SER A 170 16.08 -0.82 6.09
C SER A 170 16.05 0.71 5.92
N MET A 171 16.09 1.18 4.68
CA MET A 171 15.99 2.60 4.35
C MET A 171 14.61 2.87 3.73
N PRO A 172 13.85 3.80 4.28
CA PRO A 172 12.60 4.24 3.64
C PRO A 172 12.90 5.07 2.40
N TYR A 173 12.04 4.92 1.41
CA TYR A 173 12.10 5.70 0.16
C TYR A 173 10.77 6.31 -0.22
N TYR A 174 10.84 7.37 -0.98
CA TYR A 174 9.78 7.94 -1.80
C TYR A 174 10.13 7.73 -3.27
N TRP A 175 9.17 7.31 -4.08
CA TRP A 175 9.29 7.12 -5.51
C TRP A 175 8.10 7.74 -6.24
N ASN A 176 8.36 8.74 -7.08
CA ASN A 176 7.36 9.24 -8.01
C ASN A 176 7.39 8.38 -9.28
N SER A 177 6.38 7.51 -9.42
CA SER A 177 6.33 6.54 -10.53
C SER A 177 6.12 7.18 -11.90
N GLN A 178 5.66 8.41 -11.99
CA GLN A 178 5.47 9.13 -13.27
C GLN A 178 6.76 9.74 -13.77
N THR A 179 7.57 10.30 -12.88
CA THR A 179 8.83 10.97 -13.23
C THR A 179 10.05 10.07 -13.07
N GLY A 180 9.90 8.94 -12.38
CA GLY A 180 11.01 8.05 -12.02
C GLY A 180 11.89 8.56 -10.88
N VAL A 181 11.58 9.71 -10.28
CA VAL A 181 12.38 10.30 -9.20
C VAL A 181 12.26 9.45 -7.95
N ILE A 182 13.42 9.05 -7.40
CA ILE A 182 13.55 8.33 -6.13
C ILE A 182 14.28 9.23 -5.14
N ARG A 183 13.81 9.25 -3.90
CA ARG A 183 14.46 9.94 -2.78
C ARG A 183 14.46 9.05 -1.55
N ASP A 184 15.58 9.03 -0.84
CA ASP A 184 15.63 8.44 0.48
C ASP A 184 14.90 9.34 1.49
N ILE A 185 14.26 8.72 2.47
CA ILE A 185 13.66 9.40 3.61
C ILE A 185 14.60 9.18 4.80
N PRO A 186 15.51 10.13 5.07
CA PRO A 186 16.52 9.93 6.10
C PRO A 186 15.87 9.94 7.50
N PRO A 187 16.45 9.19 8.47
CA PRO A 187 16.05 9.29 9.85
C PRO A 187 16.33 10.70 10.42
N LEU A 188 15.77 10.97 11.59
CA LEU A 188 16.08 12.17 12.36
C LEU A 188 17.59 12.25 12.69
N PRO A 189 18.14 13.46 12.93
CA PRO A 189 19.55 13.64 13.22
C PRO A 189 20.04 12.75 14.38
N GLY A 190 21.06 11.96 14.09
CA GLY A 190 21.65 11.02 15.04
C GLY A 190 20.95 9.66 15.14
N GLY A 191 19.76 9.52 14.57
CA GLY A 191 19.06 8.24 14.49
C GLY A 191 19.62 7.34 13.39
N MET A 192 19.44 6.04 13.53
CA MET A 192 19.91 5.04 12.56
C MET A 192 18.81 4.45 11.69
N ASN A 193 17.58 4.45 12.17
CA ASN A 193 16.46 3.81 11.52
C ASN A 193 15.26 4.76 11.40
N ALA A 194 14.54 4.63 10.29
CA ALA A 194 13.24 5.25 10.09
C ALA A 194 12.29 4.26 9.41
N ARG A 195 11.00 4.46 9.59
CA ARG A 195 9.95 3.69 8.91
C ARG A 195 8.84 4.62 8.45
N VAL A 196 8.32 4.37 7.27
CA VAL A 196 7.16 5.05 6.72
C VAL A 196 5.93 4.13 6.79
N VAL A 197 4.76 4.71 6.98
CA VAL A 197 3.51 3.97 7.17
C VAL A 197 2.42 4.39 6.19
N ASP A 198 2.37 5.67 5.79
CA ASP A 198 1.27 6.21 5.00
C ASP A 198 1.71 7.44 4.20
N ILE A 199 1.05 7.70 3.07
CA ILE A 199 1.27 8.89 2.22
C ILE A 199 -0.05 9.53 1.82
N GLY A 200 -0.21 10.82 2.13
CA GLY A 200 -1.36 11.61 1.71
C GLY A 200 -1.30 12.04 0.24
N ASP A 201 -2.45 12.45 -0.29
CA ASP A 201 -2.57 12.94 -1.67
C ASP A 201 -1.82 14.27 -1.92
N ASN A 202 -1.46 14.99 -0.87
CA ASN A 202 -0.61 16.18 -0.92
C ASN A 202 0.90 15.86 -0.92
N GLY A 203 1.28 14.58 -0.92
CA GLY A 203 2.67 14.11 -0.88
C GLY A 203 3.31 14.11 0.52
N THR A 204 2.54 14.40 1.57
CA THR A 204 3.02 14.25 2.96
C THR A 204 3.13 12.77 3.29
N VAL A 205 4.27 12.36 3.82
CA VAL A 205 4.54 11.00 4.31
C VAL A 205 4.55 11.01 5.83
N ALA A 206 3.91 10.04 6.46
CA ALA A 206 4.00 9.81 7.91
C ALA A 206 4.78 8.55 8.24
N GLY A 207 5.39 8.55 9.41
CA GLY A 207 6.18 7.43 9.89
C GLY A 207 6.70 7.64 11.31
N HIS A 208 7.79 6.98 11.61
CA HIS A 208 8.54 7.19 12.84
C HIS A 208 10.04 7.00 12.58
N SER A 209 10.86 7.64 13.39
CA SER A 209 12.30 7.61 13.30
C SER A 209 12.94 7.55 14.67
N GLU A 210 14.05 6.82 14.77
CA GLU A 210 14.92 6.85 15.94
C GLU A 210 15.60 8.21 16.04
N LEU A 211 15.95 8.58 17.29
CA LEU A 211 16.83 9.68 17.65
C LEU A 211 18.20 9.15 18.16
N ALA A 212 19.13 10.08 18.43
CA ALA A 212 20.47 9.73 18.88
C ALA A 212 20.53 9.02 20.24
N ASP A 213 19.54 9.23 21.09
CA ASP A 213 19.40 8.60 22.41
C ASP A 213 18.71 7.24 22.38
N GLY A 214 18.26 6.79 21.20
CA GLY A 214 17.54 5.52 20.99
C GLY A 214 16.03 5.62 21.19
N SER A 215 15.48 6.77 21.57
CA SER A 215 14.03 7.02 21.54
C SER A 215 13.50 7.07 20.09
N SER A 216 12.20 6.97 19.92
CA SER A 216 11.56 6.98 18.60
C SER A 216 10.44 8.00 18.56
N HIS A 217 10.47 8.92 17.60
CA HIS A 217 9.43 9.93 17.41
C HIS A 217 8.65 9.70 16.12
N ALA A 218 7.35 10.06 16.15
CA ALA A 218 6.56 10.23 14.94
C ALA A 218 7.20 11.31 14.07
N ILE A 219 7.24 11.05 12.77
CA ILE A 219 7.77 11.98 11.78
C ILE A 219 6.77 12.24 10.67
N THR A 220 6.91 13.41 10.05
CA THR A 220 6.44 13.67 8.69
C THR A 220 7.63 13.93 7.77
N TRP A 221 7.42 13.67 6.49
CA TRP A 221 8.40 13.98 5.44
C TRP A 221 7.69 14.47 4.19
N THR A 222 8.31 15.42 3.50
CA THR A 222 7.87 15.85 2.17
C THR A 222 9.07 15.98 1.24
N PRO A 223 8.87 15.89 -0.10
CA PRO A 223 9.97 16.05 -1.07
C PRO A 223 10.72 17.39 -0.97
N SER A 224 10.07 18.45 -0.50
CA SER A 224 10.66 19.79 -0.37
C SER A 224 11.11 20.11 1.06
N GLY A 225 10.45 19.56 2.08
CA GLY A 225 10.69 19.92 3.49
C GLY A 225 11.61 18.95 4.24
N GLY A 226 11.84 17.75 3.68
CA GLY A 226 12.62 16.72 4.38
C GLY A 226 11.89 16.10 5.57
N THR A 227 12.63 15.47 6.47
CA THR A 227 12.09 14.81 7.68
C THR A 227 11.89 15.84 8.79
N VAL A 228 10.70 15.87 9.37
CA VAL A 228 10.30 16.75 10.47
C VAL A 228 9.88 15.89 11.65
N ASP A 229 10.48 16.18 12.81
CA ASP A 229 10.12 15.57 14.09
C ASP A 229 8.78 16.12 14.58
N GLN A 230 7.84 15.25 14.92
CA GLN A 230 6.53 15.60 15.44
C GLN A 230 6.47 15.51 16.98
N GLY A 231 7.56 15.08 17.60
CA GLY A 231 7.69 15.00 19.05
C GLY A 231 6.78 13.96 19.70
N THR A 232 6.57 14.15 21.00
CA THR A 232 5.74 13.29 21.84
C THR A 232 4.68 14.09 22.60
N LEU A 233 3.72 13.42 23.19
CA LEU A 233 2.85 14.03 24.20
C LEU A 233 3.65 14.36 25.46
N ALA A 234 3.14 15.27 26.28
CA ALA A 234 3.85 15.78 27.45
C ALA A 234 4.33 14.67 28.40
N GLY A 235 5.65 14.64 28.62
CA GLY A 235 6.33 13.68 29.50
C GLY A 235 6.56 12.30 28.88
N GLY A 236 6.27 12.09 27.59
CA GLY A 236 6.60 10.87 26.87
C GLY A 236 7.98 10.92 26.22
N GLU A 237 8.55 9.76 25.95
CA GLU A 237 9.85 9.59 25.27
C GLU A 237 9.68 9.01 23.86
N ASN A 238 8.57 8.30 23.60
CA ASN A 238 8.35 7.63 22.32
C ASN A 238 7.02 8.02 21.69
N SER A 239 7.01 8.15 20.37
CA SER A 239 5.81 8.28 19.55
C SER A 239 5.99 7.60 18.20
N ALA A 240 4.88 7.27 17.55
CA ALA A 240 4.89 6.72 16.20
C ALA A 240 3.59 7.07 15.48
N ALA A 241 3.69 7.49 14.23
CA ALA A 241 2.52 7.62 13.35
C ALA A 241 1.97 6.24 12.95
N SER A 242 0.66 6.18 12.76
CA SER A 242 -0.06 4.98 12.31
C SER A 242 -0.76 5.17 10.97
N ALA A 243 -1.28 6.37 10.69
CA ALA A 243 -1.96 6.71 9.45
C ALA A 243 -2.03 8.20 9.21
N LEU A 244 -2.31 8.59 7.95
CA LEU A 244 -2.70 9.91 7.51
C LEU A 244 -4.15 9.91 7.02
N SER A 245 -4.80 11.08 7.07
CA SER A 245 -5.98 11.30 6.23
C SER A 245 -5.58 11.32 4.75
N GLN A 246 -6.52 11.02 3.86
CA GLN A 246 -6.24 10.97 2.41
C GLN A 246 -5.67 12.29 1.87
N ASP A 247 -6.14 13.44 2.37
CA ASP A 247 -5.63 14.76 2.02
C ASP A 247 -4.25 15.09 2.63
N GLY A 248 -3.73 14.22 3.51
CA GLY A 248 -2.45 14.39 4.21
C GLY A 248 -2.48 15.44 5.32
N CYS A 249 -3.67 15.93 5.72
CA CYS A 249 -3.81 17.03 6.69
C CYS A 249 -3.92 16.57 8.14
N TYR A 250 -4.30 15.32 8.39
CA TYR A 250 -4.39 14.78 9.74
C TYR A 250 -3.53 13.53 9.87
N MET A 251 -2.70 13.51 10.89
CA MET A 251 -1.90 12.35 11.29
C MET A 251 -2.46 11.76 12.58
N THR A 252 -2.59 10.44 12.60
CA THR A 252 -2.93 9.69 13.81
C THR A 252 -1.77 8.78 14.21
N GLY A 253 -1.70 8.47 15.48
CA GLY A 253 -0.66 7.58 15.98
C GLY A 253 -0.80 7.30 17.47
N ARG A 254 0.29 6.85 18.03
CA ARG A 254 0.45 6.64 19.48
C ARG A 254 1.62 7.46 19.98
N SER A 255 1.52 7.95 21.20
CA SER A 255 2.60 8.60 21.92
C SER A 255 2.58 8.19 23.37
N GLU A 256 3.72 8.05 23.95
CA GLU A 256 3.86 7.92 25.39
C GLU A 256 3.55 9.26 26.07
N VAL A 257 3.19 9.19 27.31
CA VAL A 257 3.07 10.27 28.27
C VAL A 257 3.87 9.92 29.51
N ALA A 258 3.89 10.79 30.51
CA ALA A 258 4.55 10.51 31.79
C ALA A 258 4.17 9.10 32.30
N GLN A 259 5.15 8.38 32.90
CA GLN A 259 5.03 7.01 33.41
C GLN A 259 4.88 5.92 32.32
N LEU A 260 5.32 6.18 31.09
CA LEU A 260 5.34 5.24 29.96
C LEU A 260 3.94 4.74 29.53
N ALA A 261 2.87 5.42 29.91
CA ALA A 261 1.54 5.11 29.40
C ALA A 261 1.42 5.55 27.94
N SER A 262 0.86 4.70 27.08
CA SER A 262 0.70 4.99 25.65
C SER A 262 -0.71 5.48 25.35
N HIS A 263 -0.84 6.63 24.70
CA HIS A 263 -2.08 7.24 24.27
C HIS A 263 -2.14 7.40 22.77
N ALA A 264 -3.35 7.31 22.20
CA ALA A 264 -3.58 7.70 20.82
C ALA A 264 -3.55 9.22 20.70
N PHE A 265 -3.06 9.73 19.56
CA PHE A 265 -3.13 11.15 19.21
C PHE A 265 -3.71 11.37 17.81
N VAL A 266 -4.22 12.57 17.60
CA VAL A 266 -4.55 13.14 16.29
C VAL A 266 -3.87 14.50 16.21
N GLN A 267 -3.13 14.74 15.13
CA GLN A 267 -2.43 16.00 14.88
C GLN A 267 -2.89 16.59 13.55
N ASN A 268 -3.21 17.89 13.54
CA ASN A 268 -3.46 18.64 12.32
C ASN A 268 -2.12 19.14 11.77
N LEU A 269 -1.79 18.74 10.55
CA LEU A 269 -0.57 19.11 9.81
C LEU A 269 -0.79 20.28 8.85
N CYS A 270 -2.04 20.57 8.49
CA CYS A 270 -2.46 21.66 7.61
C CYS A 270 -3.02 22.80 8.47
N THR A 271 -2.18 23.47 9.26
CA THR A 271 -2.59 24.71 9.91
C THR A 271 -2.74 25.81 8.87
N PRO A 272 -3.73 26.71 9.01
CA PRO A 272 -3.93 27.82 8.10
C PRO A 272 -2.78 28.81 8.11
#